data_af877e0d46c460faa46616aa65fcfc38
#
_entry.id   af877e0d46c460faa46616aa65fcfc38
#
_cell.length_a   1.000
_cell.length_b   1.000
_cell.length_c   1.000
_cell.angle_alpha   90.00
_cell.angle_beta   90.00
_cell.angle_gamma   90.00
#
_symmetry.space_group_name_H-M   'P 1'
#
loop_
_entity.id
_entity.type
_entity.pdbx_description
1 polymer ?
#
loop_
_entity_poly.entity_id
_entity_poly.type
_entity_poly.pdbx_seq_one_letter_code
_entity_poly.pdbx_strand_id
1 'polypeptide(L)'
;MSRGEKDFNKILKTEYSEKFDEIRKGMMVMSYFKYGSMRENYEKFKCMDAIGNIEKRLEKYKETGNTEFLADIANFAMIEFMYPSIEGAKYTPTDSGACEIAGFSINEIRNFDK
;
A
#
# COMPACT_ATOMS: atom_id res chain seq x y z
N MET A 1 -28.28 11.65 2.23
CA MET A 1 -27.20 10.84 2.81
C MET A 1 -27.55 10.33 4.19
N SER A 2 -27.25 9.08 4.47
CA SER A 2 -27.43 8.51 5.80
C SER A 2 -26.42 9.11 6.78
N ARG A 3 -26.71 8.98 8.06
CA ARG A 3 -25.81 9.45 9.11
C ARG A 3 -24.45 8.76 9.06
N GLY A 4 -24.43 7.46 8.74
CA GLY A 4 -23.21 6.69 8.62
C GLY A 4 -22.32 7.16 7.48
N GLU A 5 -22.91 7.58 6.34
CA GLU A 5 -22.17 8.12 5.20
C GLU A 5 -21.50 9.44 5.53
N LYS A 6 -22.15 10.32 6.30
CA LYS A 6 -21.59 11.59 6.73
C LYS A 6 -20.39 11.38 7.63
N ASP A 7 -20.50 10.44 8.58
CA ASP A 7 -19.42 10.12 9.49
C ASP A 7 -18.23 9.49 8.75
N PHE A 8 -18.50 8.58 7.80
CA PHE A 8 -17.50 7.96 6.96
C PHE A 8 -16.71 9.02 6.17
N ASN A 9 -17.42 9.91 5.48
CA ASN A 9 -16.78 10.96 4.69
C ASN A 9 -15.98 11.93 5.55
N LYS A 10 -16.47 12.26 6.73
CA LYS A 10 -15.78 13.12 7.67
C LYS A 10 -14.46 12.50 8.13
N ILE A 11 -14.48 11.22 8.43
CA ILE A 11 -13.28 10.48 8.82
C ILE A 11 -12.26 10.50 7.68
N LEU A 12 -12.68 10.20 6.46
CA LEU A 12 -11.78 10.16 5.31
C LEU A 12 -11.09 11.48 4.99
N LYS A 13 -11.67 12.60 5.41
CA LYS A 13 -11.03 13.90 5.19
C LYS A 13 -9.70 14.03 5.94
N THR A 14 -9.56 13.38 7.08
CA THR A 14 -8.35 13.43 7.89
C THR A 14 -7.53 12.16 7.83
N GLU A 15 -8.15 11.02 7.52
CA GLU A 15 -7.49 9.71 7.59
C GLU A 15 -7.13 9.13 6.23
N TYR A 16 -7.31 9.90 5.17
CA TYR A 16 -7.11 9.43 3.81
C TYR A 16 -6.60 10.55 2.91
N SER A 17 -5.83 10.21 1.88
CA SER A 17 -5.29 11.19 0.93
C SER A 17 -5.73 10.87 -0.49
N GLU A 18 -6.65 11.68 -1.04
CA GLU A 18 -7.05 11.58 -2.44
C GLU A 18 -5.91 11.98 -3.37
N LYS A 19 -5.08 12.92 -2.94
CA LYS A 19 -3.91 13.32 -3.70
C LYS A 19 -2.94 12.15 -3.91
N PHE A 20 -2.73 11.35 -2.89
CA PHE A 20 -1.91 10.15 -2.97
C PHE A 20 -2.47 9.17 -4.00
N ASP A 21 -3.80 8.97 -4.01
CA ASP A 21 -4.45 8.11 -4.97
C ASP A 21 -4.29 8.62 -6.41
N GLU A 22 -4.45 9.92 -6.63
CA GLU A 22 -4.29 10.50 -7.96
C GLU A 22 -2.87 10.33 -8.48
N ILE A 23 -1.87 10.53 -7.62
CA ILE A 23 -0.47 10.31 -7.97
C ILE A 23 -0.25 8.85 -8.37
N ARG A 24 -0.74 7.91 -7.55
CA ARG A 24 -0.59 6.48 -7.81
C ARG A 24 -1.23 6.06 -9.14
N LYS A 25 -2.43 6.55 -9.41
CA LYS A 25 -3.15 6.27 -10.67
C LYS A 25 -2.35 6.78 -11.87
N GLY A 26 -1.83 8.00 -11.78
CA GLY A 26 -1.00 8.57 -12.83
C GLY A 26 0.24 7.74 -13.10
N MET A 27 0.90 7.27 -12.06
CA MET A 27 2.06 6.38 -12.18
C MET A 27 1.70 5.07 -12.87
N MET A 28 0.54 4.50 -12.56
CA MET A 28 0.09 3.26 -13.19
C MET A 28 -0.14 3.45 -14.68
N VAL A 29 -0.74 4.57 -15.08
CA VAL A 29 -0.96 4.89 -16.49
C VAL A 29 0.39 5.04 -17.21
N MET A 30 1.32 5.77 -16.62
CA MET A 30 2.65 5.95 -17.21
C MET A 30 3.41 4.63 -17.33
N SER A 31 3.30 3.77 -16.32
CA SER A 31 3.91 2.44 -16.35
C SER A 31 3.36 1.57 -17.47
N TYR A 32 2.07 1.66 -17.71
CA TYR A 32 1.44 0.92 -18.80
C TYR A 32 2.06 1.29 -20.15
N PHE A 33 2.26 2.59 -20.38
CA PHE A 33 2.86 3.04 -21.63
C PHE A 33 4.34 2.67 -21.75
N LYS A 34 5.06 2.57 -20.62
CA LYS A 34 6.49 2.22 -20.64
C LYS A 34 6.74 0.72 -20.73
N TYR A 35 5.96 -0.07 -19.99
CA TYR A 35 6.27 -1.47 -19.74
C TYR A 35 5.17 -2.43 -20.17
N GLY A 36 4.03 -1.92 -20.63
CA GLY A 36 2.90 -2.74 -21.04
C GLY A 36 2.03 -3.17 -19.89
N SER A 37 1.20 -4.19 -20.14
CA SER A 37 0.19 -4.67 -19.20
C SER A 37 0.81 -5.29 -17.94
N MET A 38 0.32 -4.85 -16.78
CA MET A 38 0.65 -5.46 -15.49
C MET A 38 0.32 -6.96 -15.46
N ARG A 39 -0.83 -7.30 -16.01
CA ARG A 39 -1.28 -8.70 -16.03
C ARG A 39 -0.30 -9.58 -16.77
N GLU A 40 0.23 -9.10 -17.88
CA GLU A 40 1.23 -9.86 -18.63
C GLU A 40 2.54 -9.97 -17.88
N ASN A 41 3.00 -8.85 -17.30
CA ASN A 41 4.31 -8.79 -16.66
C ASN A 41 4.38 -9.56 -15.33
N TYR A 42 3.30 -9.54 -14.55
CA TYR A 42 3.31 -10.13 -13.21
C TYR A 42 2.56 -11.44 -13.11
N GLU A 43 1.49 -11.62 -13.87
CA GLU A 43 0.71 -12.86 -13.84
C GLU A 43 1.14 -13.84 -14.91
N LYS A 44 1.13 -13.42 -16.18
CA LYS A 44 1.34 -14.32 -17.32
C LYS A 44 2.80 -14.71 -17.50
N PHE A 45 3.68 -13.71 -17.58
CA PHE A 45 5.11 -13.95 -17.84
C PHE A 45 5.96 -14.01 -16.58
N LYS A 46 5.47 -13.46 -15.49
CA LYS A 46 6.16 -13.39 -14.19
C LYS A 46 7.58 -12.84 -14.32
N CYS A 47 7.77 -11.86 -15.20
CA CYS A 47 9.08 -11.28 -15.48
C CYS A 47 9.43 -10.09 -14.56
N MET A 48 8.50 -9.65 -13.72
CA MET A 48 8.70 -8.54 -12.81
C MET A 48 8.53 -8.99 -11.36
N ASP A 49 9.25 -8.34 -10.46
CA ASP A 49 9.30 -8.68 -9.04
C ASP A 49 8.77 -7.51 -8.21
N ALA A 50 7.49 -7.59 -7.82
CA ALA A 50 6.87 -6.52 -7.03
C ALA A 50 7.49 -6.41 -5.64
N ILE A 51 7.75 -7.51 -4.97
CA ILE A 51 8.31 -7.53 -3.61
C ILE A 51 9.70 -6.90 -3.60
N GLY A 52 10.57 -7.34 -4.52
CA GLY A 52 11.91 -6.77 -4.64
C GLY A 52 11.90 -5.29 -4.94
N ASN A 53 10.94 -4.82 -5.74
CA ASN A 53 10.78 -3.41 -6.03
C ASN A 53 10.32 -2.61 -4.81
N ILE A 54 9.44 -3.19 -3.98
CA ILE A 54 9.05 -2.56 -2.71
C ILE A 54 10.27 -2.37 -1.81
N GLU A 55 11.08 -3.42 -1.66
CA GLU A 55 12.26 -3.38 -0.80
C GLU A 55 13.28 -2.32 -1.26
N LYS A 56 13.56 -2.26 -2.56
CA LYS A 56 14.48 -1.29 -3.14
C LYS A 56 13.99 0.15 -2.95
N ARG A 57 12.71 0.39 -3.17
CA ARG A 57 12.15 1.73 -3.05
C ARG A 57 12.05 2.20 -1.61
N LEU A 58 11.83 1.26 -0.68
CA LEU A 58 11.85 1.59 0.73
C LEU A 58 13.24 2.08 1.14
N GLU A 59 14.30 1.41 0.70
CA GLU A 59 15.67 1.86 0.95
C GLU A 59 15.95 3.23 0.32
N LYS A 60 15.49 3.45 -0.91
CA LYS A 60 15.63 4.74 -1.58
C LYS A 60 14.90 5.85 -0.83
N TYR A 61 13.72 5.57 -0.32
CA TYR A 61 12.99 6.54 0.50
C TYR A 61 13.77 6.91 1.76
N LYS A 62 14.34 5.93 2.45
CA LYS A 62 15.13 6.17 3.65
C LYS A 62 16.36 7.03 3.36
N GLU A 63 16.99 6.84 2.21
CA GLU A 63 18.17 7.60 1.80
C GLU A 63 17.85 9.03 1.39
N THR A 64 16.74 9.23 0.69
CA THR A 64 16.46 10.50 0.00
C THR A 64 15.34 11.32 0.62
N GLY A 65 14.42 10.70 1.36
CA GLY A 65 13.21 11.36 1.86
C GLY A 65 12.22 11.73 0.77
N ASN A 66 12.41 11.22 -0.45
CA ASN A 66 11.51 11.52 -1.57
C ASN A 66 10.23 10.66 -1.46
N THR A 67 9.11 11.30 -1.14
CA THR A 67 7.83 10.62 -0.93
C THR A 67 7.25 9.99 -2.19
N GLU A 68 7.79 10.31 -3.37
CA GLU A 68 7.42 9.63 -4.62
C GLU A 68 7.64 8.12 -4.50
N PHE A 69 8.71 7.70 -3.82
CA PHE A 69 8.97 6.28 -3.59
C PHE A 69 7.86 5.59 -2.79
N LEU A 70 7.18 6.32 -1.91
CA LEU A 70 6.05 5.76 -1.17
C LEU A 70 4.86 5.45 -2.08
N ALA A 71 4.61 6.31 -3.06
CA ALA A 71 3.56 6.06 -4.05
C ALA A 71 3.89 4.85 -4.92
N ASP A 72 5.16 4.69 -5.32
CA ASP A 72 5.63 3.51 -6.03
C ASP A 72 5.41 2.25 -5.21
N ILE A 73 5.80 2.28 -3.93
CA ILE A 73 5.63 1.15 -3.01
C ILE A 73 4.17 0.74 -2.91
N ALA A 74 3.27 1.72 -2.78
CA ALA A 74 1.84 1.46 -2.69
C ALA A 74 1.33 0.77 -3.97
N ASN A 75 1.81 1.19 -5.14
CA ASN A 75 1.44 0.56 -6.39
C ASN A 75 1.98 -0.87 -6.49
N PHE A 76 3.22 -1.11 -6.08
CA PHE A 76 3.76 -2.48 -6.06
C PHE A 76 3.03 -3.36 -5.05
N ALA A 77 2.64 -2.81 -3.91
CA ALA A 77 1.82 -3.55 -2.95
C ALA A 77 0.46 -3.93 -3.55
N MET A 78 -0.18 -3.00 -4.28
CA MET A 78 -1.41 -3.28 -5.00
C MET A 78 -1.21 -4.37 -6.05
N ILE A 79 -0.11 -4.32 -6.80
CA ILE A 79 0.21 -5.32 -7.82
C ILE A 79 0.39 -6.70 -7.17
N GLU A 80 1.14 -6.77 -6.09
CA GLU A 80 1.33 -8.03 -5.36
C GLU A 80 0.00 -8.56 -4.82
N PHE A 81 -0.88 -7.67 -4.37
CA PHE A 81 -2.22 -8.05 -3.93
C PHE A 81 -3.04 -8.66 -5.07
N MET A 82 -2.97 -8.06 -6.27
CA MET A 82 -3.73 -8.50 -7.44
C MET A 82 -3.14 -9.77 -8.06
N TYR A 83 -1.82 -9.87 -8.09
CA TYR A 83 -1.09 -10.97 -8.75
C TYR A 83 0.00 -11.51 -7.81
N PRO A 84 -0.40 -12.20 -6.74
CA PRO A 84 0.55 -12.65 -5.72
C PRO A 84 1.65 -13.55 -6.30
N SER A 85 2.88 -13.27 -5.90
CA SER A 85 4.04 -14.08 -6.28
C SER A 85 4.27 -15.25 -5.33
N ILE A 86 3.64 -15.23 -4.16
CA ILE A 86 3.78 -16.28 -3.15
C ILE A 86 2.68 -17.30 -3.35
N GLU A 87 3.06 -18.56 -3.50
CA GLU A 87 2.11 -19.64 -3.69
C GLU A 87 1.15 -19.74 -2.50
N GLY A 88 -0.15 -19.84 -2.80
CA GLY A 88 -1.19 -19.94 -1.78
C GLY A 88 -1.56 -18.62 -1.11
N ALA A 89 -0.97 -17.51 -1.52
CA ALA A 89 -1.28 -16.20 -0.94
C ALA A 89 -2.74 -15.85 -1.18
N LYS A 90 -3.43 -15.42 -0.11
CA LYS A 90 -4.83 -15.03 -0.16
C LYS A 90 -5.13 -14.04 0.94
N TYR A 91 -6.15 -13.20 0.74
CA TYR A 91 -6.59 -12.29 1.78
C TYR A 91 -7.20 -13.07 2.93
N THR A 92 -6.66 -12.89 4.12
CA THR A 92 -7.17 -13.49 5.35
C THR A 92 -7.25 -12.38 6.40
N PRO A 93 -8.48 -11.93 6.75
CA PRO A 93 -8.61 -10.87 7.75
C PRO A 93 -8.01 -11.29 9.09
N THR A 94 -7.24 -10.41 9.68
CA THR A 94 -6.69 -10.62 11.02
C THR A 94 -7.06 -9.43 11.88
N ASP A 95 -7.34 -9.69 13.14
CA ASP A 95 -7.57 -8.65 14.14
C ASP A 95 -6.37 -8.64 15.09
N SER A 96 -5.20 -8.54 14.52
CA SER A 96 -3.96 -8.70 15.26
C SER A 96 -3.61 -7.49 16.14
N GLY A 97 -4.13 -6.33 15.83
CA GLY A 97 -3.73 -5.10 16.52
C GLY A 97 -2.23 -4.84 16.43
N ALA A 98 -1.56 -5.39 15.42
CA ALA A 98 -0.12 -5.37 15.30
C ALA A 98 0.42 -4.10 14.66
N CYS A 99 -0.13 -2.95 15.03
CA CYS A 99 0.43 -1.65 14.68
C CYS A 99 1.32 -1.20 15.84
N GLU A 100 2.62 -1.15 15.63
CA GLU A 100 3.57 -0.79 16.68
C GLU A 100 3.99 0.68 16.55
N ILE A 101 4.03 1.36 17.70
CA ILE A 101 4.51 2.73 17.79
C ILE A 101 5.74 2.70 18.70
N ALA A 102 6.90 3.01 18.14
CA ALA A 102 8.15 3.17 18.89
C ALA A 102 8.43 2.03 19.89
N GLY A 103 8.20 0.78 19.48
CA GLY A 103 8.45 -0.39 20.31
C GLY A 103 7.31 -0.84 21.18
N PHE A 104 6.16 -0.17 21.09
CA PHE A 104 4.96 -0.55 21.83
C PHE A 104 3.86 -1.00 20.88
N SER A 105 3.18 -2.08 21.23
CA SER A 105 1.98 -2.51 20.51
C SER A 105 0.80 -1.60 20.86
N ILE A 106 -0.24 -1.63 20.04
CA ILE A 106 -1.48 -0.89 20.34
C ILE A 106 -2.07 -1.33 21.68
N ASN A 107 -2.04 -2.63 21.97
CA ASN A 107 -2.57 -3.14 23.24
C ASN A 107 -1.78 -2.62 24.43
N GLU A 108 -0.47 -2.52 24.33
CA GLU A 108 0.36 -1.94 25.38
C GLU A 108 0.04 -0.47 25.61
N ILE A 109 -0.13 0.29 24.52
CA ILE A 109 -0.48 1.71 24.59
C ILE A 109 -1.82 1.92 25.25
N ARG A 110 -2.83 1.11 24.90
CA ARG A 110 -4.15 1.18 25.52
C ARG A 110 -4.11 0.86 27.00
N ASN A 111 -3.21 0.01 27.43
CA ASN A 111 -3.06 -0.35 28.84
C ASN A 111 -2.41 0.76 29.67
N PHE A 112 -1.65 1.66 29.04
CA PHE A 112 -1.07 2.81 29.73
C PHE A 112 -2.12 3.80 30.26
N ASP A 113 -3.27 3.88 29.63
CA ASP A 113 -4.33 4.82 29.95
C ASP A 113 -5.34 4.27 30.98
N LYS A 114 -5.09 3.10 31.52
CA LYS A 114 -6.01 2.48 32.50
C LYS A 114 -5.52 2.66 33.94
#